data_ed8af95bad9cbb769a4abe2a818a7c14
#
_entry.id   ed8af95bad9cbb769a4abe2a818a7c14
#
_cell.length_a   1.000
_cell.length_b   1.000
_cell.length_c   1.000
_cell.angle_alpha   90.00
_cell.angle_beta   90.00
_cell.angle_gamma   90.00
#
_symmetry.space_group_name_H-M   'P 1'
#
loop_
_entity.id
_entity.type
_entity.pdbx_description
1 polymer ?
#
loop_
_entity_poly.entity_id
_entity_poly.type
_entity_poly.pdbx_seq_one_letter_code
_entity_poly.pdbx_strand_id
1 'polypeptide(L)'
;MLFKFSKSDILNSSLVYPETGVPGYTILTRSHYIRASGKDSDTESEDEAAEIRRTFIFNKSRVCVAEIEWKGRRPVDITIGKERIGAKGIFGCQGAILSDNVLGIPTRFDTEFYWMAAPDGLTLLEYDSNQTRGHFHVNCLRVGDRFITTPISGLGHDYLEFDSHPLASTEELIVTFLLMEILRRGRFDHNASPKRWPSHSLANLSKRLRRSTI
;
A
#
# COMPACT_ATOMS: atom_id res chain seq x y z
N MET A 1 14.84 -7.32 -4.84
CA MET A 1 13.87 -7.87 -5.83
C MET A 1 13.37 -6.75 -6.71
N LEU A 2 13.07 -7.01 -7.98
CA LEU A 2 12.53 -6.03 -8.90
C LEU A 2 11.32 -6.60 -9.62
N PHE A 3 10.23 -5.83 -9.63
CA PHE A 3 8.99 -6.15 -10.32
C PHE A 3 8.59 -4.99 -11.25
N LYS A 4 7.99 -5.35 -12.38
CA LYS A 4 7.34 -4.43 -13.30
C LYS A 4 5.84 -4.65 -13.22
N PHE A 5 5.06 -3.59 -13.10
CA PHE A 5 3.61 -3.67 -13.23
C PHE A 5 3.21 -3.86 -14.69
N SER A 6 2.32 -4.82 -14.94
CA SER A 6 1.81 -5.08 -16.29
C SER A 6 0.79 -4.03 -16.75
N LYS A 7 0.20 -3.29 -15.81
CA LYS A 7 -0.80 -2.23 -16.04
C LYS A 7 -0.56 -1.07 -15.08
N SER A 8 -1.02 0.13 -15.44
CA SER A 8 -1.01 1.32 -14.60
C SER A 8 -1.98 1.25 -13.40
N ASP A 9 -3.04 0.45 -13.51
CA ASP A 9 -3.90 0.14 -12.37
C ASP A 9 -3.23 -0.94 -11.51
N ILE A 10 -2.54 -0.51 -10.47
CA ILE A 10 -1.79 -1.38 -9.56
C ILE A 10 -2.68 -2.38 -8.81
N LEU A 11 -3.98 -2.08 -8.65
CA LEU A 11 -4.95 -2.96 -7.99
C LEU A 11 -5.53 -4.03 -8.92
N ASN A 12 -5.26 -3.95 -10.24
CA ASN A 12 -5.66 -4.91 -11.25
C ASN A 12 -4.51 -5.19 -12.23
N SER A 13 -3.36 -5.57 -11.70
CA SER A 13 -2.11 -5.74 -12.43
C SER A 13 -1.38 -7.02 -12.01
N SER A 14 -0.42 -7.43 -12.82
CA SER A 14 0.55 -8.45 -12.43
C SER A 14 1.90 -7.79 -12.17
N LEU A 15 2.58 -8.26 -11.13
CA LEU A 15 3.97 -7.98 -10.83
C LEU A 15 4.81 -9.02 -11.57
N VAL A 16 5.47 -8.61 -12.65
CA VAL A 16 6.29 -9.50 -13.49
C VAL A 16 7.76 -9.23 -13.25
N TYR A 17 8.57 -10.27 -13.30
CA TYR A 17 10.02 -10.13 -13.29
C TYR A 17 10.48 -9.53 -14.63
N PRO A 18 11.13 -8.34 -14.65
CA PRO A 18 11.45 -7.68 -15.92
C PRO A 18 12.34 -8.48 -16.86
N GLU A 19 13.22 -9.30 -16.30
CA GLU A 19 14.21 -10.12 -17.05
C GLU A 19 13.55 -11.28 -17.79
N THR A 20 12.52 -11.88 -17.20
CA THR A 20 11.87 -13.08 -17.73
C THR A 20 10.47 -12.85 -18.27
N GLY A 21 9.83 -11.74 -17.90
CA GLY A 21 8.42 -11.47 -18.18
C GLY A 21 7.45 -12.39 -17.43
N VAL A 22 7.94 -13.24 -16.54
CA VAL A 22 7.11 -14.21 -15.79
C VAL A 22 6.42 -13.49 -14.63
N PRO A 23 5.10 -13.69 -14.45
CA PRO A 23 4.39 -13.15 -13.30
C PRO A 23 4.86 -13.80 -11.99
N GLY A 24 5.32 -12.98 -11.03
CA GLY A 24 5.58 -13.42 -9.67
C GLY A 24 4.31 -13.35 -8.82
N TYR A 25 3.53 -12.28 -9.02
CA TYR A 25 2.26 -12.06 -8.32
C TYR A 25 1.21 -11.49 -9.26
N THR A 26 -0.07 -11.76 -8.94
CA THR A 26 -1.23 -11.17 -9.63
C THR A 26 -2.12 -10.50 -8.60
N ILE A 27 -2.43 -9.23 -8.84
CA ILE A 27 -3.26 -8.40 -7.98
C ILE A 27 -4.60 -8.22 -8.70
N LEU A 28 -5.70 -8.52 -8.01
CA LEU A 28 -7.05 -8.41 -8.55
C LEU A 28 -7.99 -7.80 -7.53
N THR A 29 -8.66 -6.72 -7.90
CA THR A 29 -9.68 -6.08 -7.06
C THR A 29 -11.07 -6.35 -7.59
N ARG A 30 -11.99 -6.72 -6.69
CA ARG A 30 -13.42 -6.93 -6.98
C ARG A 30 -14.27 -6.08 -6.05
N SER A 31 -15.33 -5.50 -6.59
CA SER A 31 -16.36 -4.79 -5.82
C SER A 31 -17.54 -5.70 -5.55
N HIS A 32 -18.04 -5.67 -4.33
CA HIS A 32 -19.26 -6.33 -3.91
C HIS A 32 -20.19 -5.29 -3.29
N TYR A 33 -21.45 -5.30 -3.70
CA TYR A 33 -22.48 -4.47 -3.09
C TYR A 33 -23.20 -5.29 -2.03
N ILE A 34 -23.14 -4.85 -0.78
CA ILE A 34 -23.93 -5.45 0.30
C ILE A 34 -25.19 -4.60 0.43
N ARG A 35 -26.34 -5.17 0.09
CA ARG A 35 -27.63 -4.60 0.49
C ARG A 35 -27.75 -4.77 2.01
N ALA A 36 -27.94 -3.68 2.72
CA ALA A 36 -28.33 -3.78 4.12
C ALA A 36 -29.66 -4.56 4.15
N SER A 37 -29.62 -5.75 4.77
CA SER A 37 -30.85 -6.53 5.00
C SER A 37 -31.66 -5.76 6.04
N GLY A 38 -32.65 -5.00 5.59
CA GLY A 38 -33.48 -4.14 6.42
C GLY A 38 -34.18 -4.95 7.50
N LYS A 39 -34.05 -4.50 8.73
CA LYS A 39 -35.07 -4.72 9.76
C LYS A 39 -36.24 -3.81 9.43
N ASP A 40 -37.43 -4.42 9.44
CA ASP A 40 -38.72 -3.74 9.32
C ASP A 40 -38.77 -2.41 10.12
N SER A 41 -38.68 -1.30 9.45
CA SER A 41 -39.14 -0.02 9.96
C SER A 41 -39.58 0.83 8.77
N ASP A 42 -40.86 1.23 8.79
CA ASP A 42 -41.62 2.00 7.81
C ASP A 42 -41.10 3.45 7.58
N THR A 43 -39.79 3.61 7.39
CA THR A 43 -39.21 4.88 6.98
C THR A 43 -38.45 4.66 5.69
N GLU A 44 -38.94 5.26 4.61
CA GLU A 44 -38.29 5.37 3.29
C GLU A 44 -36.95 6.13 3.41
N SER A 45 -35.93 5.51 4.00
CA SER A 45 -34.55 5.94 3.84
C SER A 45 -33.97 5.09 2.72
N GLU A 46 -33.55 5.73 1.63
CA GLU A 46 -32.80 5.11 0.54
C GLU A 46 -31.63 4.35 1.15
N ASP A 47 -31.76 3.01 1.24
CA ASP A 47 -30.70 2.11 1.70
C ASP A 47 -29.52 2.22 0.73
N GLU A 48 -28.56 3.08 1.05
CA GLU A 48 -27.28 3.14 0.34
C GLU A 48 -26.59 1.77 0.46
N ALA A 49 -26.62 1.00 -0.62
CA ALA A 49 -25.86 -0.22 -0.73
C ALA A 49 -24.38 0.09 -0.51
N ALA A 50 -23.79 -0.36 0.57
CA ALA A 50 -22.40 -0.13 0.87
C ALA A 50 -21.52 -0.93 -0.10
N GLU A 51 -20.74 -0.25 -0.93
CA GLU A 51 -19.72 -0.88 -1.77
C GLU A 51 -18.53 -1.31 -0.92
N ILE A 52 -18.28 -2.61 -0.86
CA ILE A 52 -17.07 -3.20 -0.29
C ILE A 52 -16.19 -3.68 -1.43
N ARG A 53 -14.96 -3.21 -1.47
CA ARG A 53 -13.95 -3.68 -2.43
C ARG A 53 -12.98 -4.61 -1.72
N ARG A 54 -12.57 -5.68 -2.41
CA ARG A 54 -11.56 -6.62 -1.93
C ARG A 54 -10.46 -6.77 -2.97
N THR A 55 -9.23 -6.61 -2.54
CA THR A 55 -8.03 -6.84 -3.34
C THR A 55 -7.40 -8.15 -2.92
N PHE A 56 -7.23 -9.06 -3.87
CA PHE A 56 -6.60 -10.36 -3.68
C PHE A 56 -5.21 -10.32 -4.32
N ILE A 57 -4.24 -10.90 -3.65
CA ILE A 57 -2.88 -11.08 -4.14
C ILE A 57 -2.63 -12.57 -4.29
N PHE A 58 -2.37 -13.01 -5.51
CA PHE A 58 -2.07 -14.40 -5.84
C PHE A 58 -0.59 -14.53 -6.18
N ASN A 59 0.05 -15.58 -5.69
CA ASN A 59 1.42 -15.93 -6.08
C ASN A 59 1.46 -16.63 -7.46
N LYS A 60 2.66 -16.97 -7.92
CA LYS A 60 2.89 -17.69 -9.20
C LYS A 60 2.13 -19.02 -9.31
N SER A 61 1.82 -19.67 -8.20
CA SER A 61 1.03 -20.92 -8.14
C SER A 61 -0.49 -20.66 -8.09
N ARG A 62 -0.93 -19.42 -8.27
CA ARG A 62 -2.34 -18.98 -8.17
C ARG A 62 -2.98 -19.23 -6.80
N VAL A 63 -2.18 -19.34 -5.76
CA VAL A 63 -2.64 -19.39 -4.37
C VAL A 63 -2.82 -17.95 -3.90
N CYS A 64 -3.99 -17.65 -3.29
CA CYS A 64 -4.21 -16.37 -2.65
C CYS A 64 -3.34 -16.27 -1.40
N VAL A 65 -2.39 -15.35 -1.41
CA VAL A 65 -1.41 -15.15 -0.33
C VAL A 65 -1.72 -13.94 0.53
N ALA A 66 -2.54 -13.01 0.04
CA ALA A 66 -3.04 -11.91 0.84
C ALA A 66 -4.37 -11.38 0.31
N GLU A 67 -5.15 -10.79 1.21
CA GLU A 67 -6.42 -10.12 0.93
C GLU A 67 -6.49 -8.80 1.69
N ILE A 68 -6.99 -7.76 1.03
CA ILE A 68 -7.22 -6.45 1.62
C ILE A 68 -8.67 -6.07 1.36
N GLU A 69 -9.44 -5.83 2.42
CA GLU A 69 -10.79 -5.28 2.33
C GLU A 69 -10.76 -3.77 2.49
N TRP A 70 -11.49 -3.06 1.61
CA TRP A 70 -11.50 -1.60 1.54
C TRP A 70 -12.91 -1.05 1.76
N LYS A 71 -12.97 0.04 2.52
CA LYS A 71 -14.13 0.96 2.56
C LYS A 71 -13.69 2.29 1.96
N GLY A 72 -14.09 2.54 0.71
CA GLY A 72 -13.51 3.63 -0.09
C GLY A 72 -12.01 3.41 -0.34
N ARG A 73 -11.15 4.32 0.12
CA ARG A 73 -9.68 4.21 0.05
C ARG A 73 -9.04 3.72 1.35
N ARG A 74 -9.85 3.39 2.37
CA ARG A 74 -9.34 2.94 3.67
C ARG A 74 -9.37 1.43 3.75
N PRO A 75 -8.26 0.78 4.08
CA PRO A 75 -8.28 -0.63 4.41
C PRO A 75 -9.02 -0.82 5.74
N VAL A 76 -9.90 -1.82 5.80
CA VAL A 76 -10.65 -2.17 7.03
C VAL A 76 -10.19 -3.50 7.58
N ASP A 77 -9.80 -4.42 6.71
CA ASP A 77 -9.29 -5.71 7.09
C ASP A 77 -8.18 -6.18 6.14
N ILE A 78 -7.22 -6.90 6.68
CA ILE A 78 -6.04 -7.36 5.95
C ILE A 78 -5.70 -8.75 6.44
N THR A 79 -5.60 -9.68 5.48
CA THR A 79 -5.16 -11.05 5.73
C THR A 79 -3.88 -11.31 4.95
N ILE A 80 -2.86 -11.88 5.58
CA ILE A 80 -1.62 -12.31 4.92
C ILE A 80 -1.36 -13.75 5.32
N GLY A 81 -1.30 -14.64 4.33
CA GLY A 81 -1.25 -16.07 4.59
C GLY A 81 -2.50 -16.53 5.33
N LYS A 82 -2.32 -17.01 6.56
CA LYS A 82 -3.41 -17.44 7.44
C LYS A 82 -3.76 -16.42 8.54
N GLU A 83 -3.02 -15.33 8.62
CA GLU A 83 -3.18 -14.35 9.68
C GLU A 83 -4.07 -13.19 9.23
N ARG A 84 -5.09 -12.94 10.01
CA ARG A 84 -5.96 -11.77 9.89
C ARG A 84 -5.46 -10.69 10.83
N ILE A 85 -5.09 -9.53 10.27
CA ILE A 85 -4.34 -8.51 11.02
C ILE A 85 -5.22 -7.33 11.37
N GLY A 86 -6.21 -7.04 10.54
CA GLY A 86 -6.97 -5.80 10.63
C GLY A 86 -6.12 -4.55 10.32
N ALA A 87 -6.77 -3.49 9.86
CA ALA A 87 -6.07 -2.25 9.55
C ALA A 87 -5.31 -1.66 10.74
N LYS A 88 -5.86 -1.79 11.96
CA LYS A 88 -5.22 -1.31 13.18
C LYS A 88 -3.91 -2.01 13.51
N GLY A 89 -3.76 -3.28 13.14
CA GLY A 89 -2.54 -4.04 13.37
C GLY A 89 -1.37 -3.59 12.49
N ILE A 90 -1.66 -3.16 11.25
CA ILE A 90 -0.61 -2.64 10.33
C ILE A 90 -0.26 -1.19 10.62
N PHE A 91 -1.28 -0.34 10.82
CA PHE A 91 -1.03 1.09 11.09
C PHE A 91 -0.63 1.36 12.54
N GLY A 92 -0.61 0.33 13.38
CA GLY A 92 -0.42 0.45 14.83
C GLY A 92 -1.56 1.23 15.49
N CYS A 93 -1.71 1.09 16.79
CA CYS A 93 -2.65 1.92 17.56
C CYS A 93 -2.26 3.42 17.56
N GLN A 94 -1.19 3.79 16.88
CA GLN A 94 -0.54 5.09 17.01
C GLN A 94 -0.31 5.86 15.73
N GLY A 95 -0.92 5.42 14.64
CA GLY A 95 -1.07 6.24 13.45
C GLY A 95 0.14 6.26 12.52
N ALA A 96 -0.16 6.26 11.24
CA ALA A 96 0.76 6.67 10.20
C ALA A 96 1.37 8.02 10.56
N ILE A 97 2.67 8.17 10.38
CA ILE A 97 3.35 9.45 10.55
C ILE A 97 2.94 10.34 9.39
N LEU A 98 2.10 11.33 9.70
CA LEU A 98 1.65 12.29 8.72
C LEU A 98 2.41 13.59 8.92
N SER A 99 3.32 13.92 8.02
CA SER A 99 3.76 15.30 7.81
C SER A 99 2.98 15.88 6.63
N ASP A 100 3.05 17.18 6.42
CA ASP A 100 2.28 17.84 5.35
C ASP A 100 2.60 17.30 3.95
N ASN A 101 3.78 16.71 3.74
CA ASN A 101 4.25 16.23 2.43
C ASN A 101 4.74 14.77 2.42
N VAL A 102 4.77 14.08 3.56
CA VAL A 102 5.30 12.72 3.68
C VAL A 102 4.39 11.86 4.55
N LEU A 103 4.18 10.63 4.12
CA LEU A 103 3.43 9.62 4.85
C LEU A 103 4.35 8.42 5.10
N GLY A 104 4.68 8.16 6.36
CA GLY A 104 5.45 6.98 6.77
C GLY A 104 4.57 5.96 7.46
N ILE A 105 4.70 4.70 7.10
CA ILE A 105 4.05 3.58 7.76
C ILE A 105 5.11 2.52 8.04
N PRO A 106 5.28 2.08 9.28
CA PRO A 106 6.17 0.98 9.59
C PRO A 106 5.63 -0.31 8.94
N THR A 107 6.52 -1.23 8.63
CA THR A 107 6.12 -2.56 8.23
C THR A 107 5.46 -3.30 9.41
N ARG A 108 4.65 -4.31 9.14
CA ARG A 108 3.83 -5.02 10.12
C ARG A 108 4.60 -5.55 11.34
N PHE A 109 5.83 -5.97 11.15
CA PHE A 109 6.61 -6.65 12.19
C PHE A 109 7.46 -5.72 13.05
N ASP A 110 7.11 -4.44 13.13
CA ASP A 110 7.98 -3.47 13.78
C ASP A 110 9.43 -3.62 13.28
N THR A 111 9.52 -4.01 12.02
CA THR A 111 10.78 -4.15 11.34
C THR A 111 11.36 -2.77 11.15
N GLU A 112 12.64 -2.69 11.12
CA GLU A 112 13.40 -1.48 10.91
C GLU A 112 13.07 -0.76 9.58
N PHE A 113 12.15 -1.31 8.76
CA PHE A 113 11.76 -0.78 7.45
C PHE A 113 10.41 -0.05 7.51
N TYR A 114 10.32 1.07 6.80
CA TYR A 114 9.07 1.79 6.60
C TYR A 114 8.97 2.38 5.20
N TRP A 115 7.76 2.43 4.67
CA TRP A 115 7.48 3.12 3.41
C TRP A 115 7.28 4.61 3.67
N MET A 116 8.03 5.44 2.99
CA MET A 116 7.87 6.89 2.97
C MET A 116 7.24 7.31 1.65
N ALA A 117 6.12 8.04 1.74
CA ALA A 117 5.43 8.57 0.57
C ALA A 117 5.81 10.02 0.32
N ALA A 118 6.16 10.31 -0.92
CA ALA A 118 6.34 11.66 -1.46
C ALA A 118 5.37 11.85 -2.64
N PRO A 119 5.16 13.07 -3.14
CA PRO A 119 4.27 13.32 -4.27
C PRO A 119 4.63 12.50 -5.52
N ASP A 120 5.89 12.26 -5.76
CA ASP A 120 6.46 11.62 -6.94
C ASP A 120 6.69 10.10 -6.80
N GLY A 121 6.58 9.53 -5.60
CA GLY A 121 6.78 8.10 -5.42
C GLY A 121 6.79 7.61 -3.98
N LEU A 122 7.21 6.37 -3.82
CA LEU A 122 7.40 5.72 -2.53
C LEU A 122 8.86 5.27 -2.38
N THR A 123 9.39 5.42 -1.18
CA THR A 123 10.72 4.91 -0.81
C THR A 123 10.59 4.01 0.41
N LEU A 124 11.18 2.81 0.35
CA LEU A 124 11.33 1.94 1.51
C LEU A 124 12.64 2.30 2.20
N LEU A 125 12.57 2.66 3.47
CA LEU A 125 13.71 3.07 4.28
C LEU A 125 13.88 2.14 5.46
N GLU A 126 15.14 1.94 5.83
CA GLU A 126 15.51 1.32 7.10
C GLU A 126 15.50 2.39 8.20
N TYR A 127 14.85 2.08 9.33
CA TYR A 127 14.56 3.08 10.36
C TYR A 127 15.83 3.63 11.03
N ASP A 128 16.75 2.76 11.41
CA ASP A 128 17.93 3.18 12.18
C ASP A 128 19.00 3.90 11.34
N SER A 129 19.17 3.46 10.09
CA SER A 129 20.21 3.97 9.21
C SER A 129 19.72 5.01 8.21
N ASN A 130 18.39 5.13 8.00
CA ASN A 130 17.76 5.84 6.90
C ASN A 130 18.28 5.39 5.50
N GLN A 131 18.84 4.18 5.43
CA GLN A 131 19.25 3.64 4.13
C GLN A 131 18.03 3.27 3.30
N THR A 132 18.13 3.56 2.02
CA THR A 132 17.12 3.15 1.05
C THR A 132 17.19 1.64 0.83
N ARG A 133 16.05 0.97 1.01
CA ARG A 133 15.86 -0.46 0.84
C ARG A 133 14.90 -0.80 -0.30
N GLY A 134 14.32 0.20 -0.93
CA GLY A 134 13.46 0.01 -2.08
C GLY A 134 12.83 1.30 -2.59
N HIS A 135 12.33 1.23 -3.82
CA HIS A 135 11.66 2.34 -4.49
C HIS A 135 10.45 1.86 -5.30
N PHE A 136 9.47 2.74 -5.41
CA PHE A 136 8.44 2.65 -6.42
C PHE A 136 8.65 3.72 -7.47
N HIS A 137 9.02 3.30 -8.67
CA HIS A 137 9.27 4.16 -9.81
C HIS A 137 8.02 4.24 -10.68
N VAL A 138 7.47 5.43 -10.80
CA VAL A 138 6.23 5.68 -11.54
C VAL A 138 6.53 6.10 -12.97
N ASN A 139 5.89 5.45 -13.95
CA ASN A 139 5.95 5.81 -15.37
C ASN A 139 7.40 5.97 -15.89
N CYS A 140 8.24 4.97 -15.67
CA CYS A 140 9.66 4.98 -16.02
C CYS A 140 9.98 4.04 -17.20
N LEU A 141 11.02 4.39 -17.95
CA LEU A 141 11.76 3.49 -18.83
C LEU A 141 12.96 2.94 -18.07
N ARG A 142 13.14 1.63 -18.09
CA ARG A 142 14.34 0.99 -17.54
C ARG A 142 15.38 0.83 -18.63
N VAL A 143 16.57 1.40 -18.41
CA VAL A 143 17.73 1.30 -19.30
C VAL A 143 18.90 0.73 -18.48
N GLY A 144 19.18 -0.55 -18.64
CA GLY A 144 20.09 -1.29 -17.75
C GLY A 144 19.53 -1.27 -16.32
N ASP A 145 20.31 -0.73 -15.38
CA ASP A 145 19.96 -0.63 -13.97
C ASP A 145 19.41 0.76 -13.60
N ARG A 146 19.14 1.63 -14.58
CA ARG A 146 18.63 2.97 -14.35
C ARG A 146 17.16 3.10 -14.72
N PHE A 147 16.42 3.86 -13.91
CA PHE A 147 15.04 4.24 -14.18
C PHE A 147 15.01 5.70 -14.63
N ILE A 148 14.43 5.94 -15.81
CA ILE A 148 14.29 7.27 -16.39
C ILE A 148 12.80 7.59 -16.42
N THR A 149 12.37 8.53 -15.58
CA THR A 149 10.98 8.99 -15.54
C THR A 149 10.60 9.62 -16.87
N THR A 150 9.45 9.24 -17.43
CA THR A 150 8.95 9.81 -18.67
C THR A 150 7.92 10.90 -18.36
N PRO A 151 7.97 12.06 -19.07
CA PRO A 151 6.98 13.12 -18.89
C PRO A 151 5.61 12.75 -19.47
N ILE A 152 5.57 11.75 -20.36
CA ILE A 152 4.35 11.34 -21.06
C ILE A 152 3.73 10.18 -20.28
N SER A 153 2.52 10.39 -19.77
CA SER A 153 1.76 9.36 -19.06
C SER A 153 1.52 8.14 -19.95
N GLY A 154 1.81 6.95 -19.43
CA GLY A 154 1.58 5.69 -20.14
C GLY A 154 2.67 5.30 -21.14
N LEU A 155 3.71 6.11 -21.34
CA LEU A 155 4.86 5.73 -22.17
C LEU A 155 5.80 4.77 -21.43
N GLY A 156 5.96 4.96 -20.12
CA GLY A 156 6.75 4.11 -19.24
C GLY A 156 5.91 3.04 -18.55
N HIS A 157 6.56 2.37 -17.63
CA HIS A 157 5.94 1.38 -16.75
C HIS A 157 6.19 1.76 -15.29
N ASP A 158 5.37 1.22 -14.42
CA ASP A 158 5.61 1.31 -12.99
C ASP A 158 6.49 0.13 -12.56
N TYR A 159 7.50 0.41 -11.74
CA TYR A 159 8.40 -0.61 -11.21
C TYR A 159 8.43 -0.52 -9.67
N LEU A 160 8.44 -1.68 -9.05
CA LEU A 160 8.60 -1.82 -7.60
C LEU A 160 9.87 -2.62 -7.35
N GLU A 161 10.84 -1.99 -6.69
CA GLU A 161 12.05 -2.65 -6.23
C GLU A 161 12.17 -2.57 -4.71
N PHE A 162 12.68 -3.63 -4.11
CA PHE A 162 13.03 -3.66 -2.68
C PHE A 162 13.99 -4.79 -2.37
N ASP A 163 14.77 -4.60 -1.31
CA ASP A 163 15.62 -5.61 -0.73
C ASP A 163 14.77 -6.64 0.02
N SER A 164 15.24 -7.89 0.05
CA SER A 164 14.64 -8.90 0.91
C SER A 164 14.88 -8.53 2.38
N HIS A 165 13.84 -8.71 3.18
CA HIS A 165 13.94 -8.51 4.63
C HIS A 165 14.03 -9.87 5.34
N PRO A 166 14.90 -10.04 6.35
CA PRO A 166 15.06 -11.34 7.02
C PRO A 166 13.81 -11.80 7.78
N LEU A 167 12.95 -10.86 8.23
CA LEU A 167 11.77 -11.17 9.03
C LEU A 167 10.44 -10.92 8.32
N ALA A 168 10.40 -10.01 7.33
CA ALA A 168 9.19 -9.72 6.58
C ALA A 168 9.17 -10.53 5.27
N SER A 169 8.03 -11.14 4.97
CA SER A 169 7.85 -11.84 3.70
C SER A 169 7.71 -10.87 2.53
N THR A 170 7.95 -11.35 1.32
CA THR A 170 7.74 -10.55 0.09
C THR A 170 6.28 -10.09 -0.01
N GLU A 171 5.33 -10.93 0.39
CA GLU A 171 3.91 -10.63 0.39
C GLU A 171 3.57 -9.47 1.32
N GLU A 172 4.22 -9.39 2.47
CA GLU A 172 4.03 -8.29 3.41
C GLU A 172 4.56 -6.97 2.87
N LEU A 173 5.71 -7.00 2.21
CA LEU A 173 6.25 -5.81 1.55
C LEU A 173 5.34 -5.33 0.40
N ILE A 174 4.76 -6.27 -0.37
CA ILE A 174 3.80 -5.94 -1.43
C ILE A 174 2.51 -5.38 -0.84
N VAL A 175 1.95 -5.99 0.22
CA VAL A 175 0.73 -5.52 0.88
C VAL A 175 0.94 -4.11 1.43
N THR A 176 2.01 -3.89 2.20
CA THR A 176 2.29 -2.57 2.79
C THR A 176 2.57 -1.52 1.72
N PHE A 177 3.24 -1.89 0.62
CA PHE A 177 3.39 -1.03 -0.54
C PHE A 177 2.04 -0.61 -1.13
N LEU A 178 1.12 -1.56 -1.39
CA LEU A 178 -0.20 -1.26 -1.95
C LEU A 178 -1.01 -0.33 -1.04
N LEU A 179 -0.96 -0.57 0.28
CA LEU A 179 -1.61 0.30 1.26
C LEU A 179 -1.08 1.73 1.17
N MET A 180 0.25 1.88 1.15
CA MET A 180 0.89 3.18 1.07
C MET A 180 0.59 3.89 -0.24
N GLU A 181 0.65 3.20 -1.37
CA GLU A 181 0.40 3.80 -2.67
C GLU A 181 -1.04 4.27 -2.83
N ILE A 182 -2.02 3.51 -2.34
CA ILE A 182 -3.42 3.93 -2.35
C ILE A 182 -3.66 5.16 -1.46
N LEU A 183 -3.02 5.20 -0.28
CA LEU A 183 -3.09 6.35 0.60
C LEU A 183 -2.37 7.57 -0.01
N ARG A 184 -1.20 7.38 -0.62
CA ARG A 184 -0.45 8.42 -1.32
C ARG A 184 -1.29 9.05 -2.43
N ARG A 185 -1.87 8.23 -3.33
CA ARG A 185 -2.75 8.72 -4.42
C ARG A 185 -3.95 9.49 -3.86
N GLY A 186 -4.51 9.07 -2.72
CA GLY A 186 -5.59 9.80 -2.05
C GLY A 186 -5.16 11.12 -1.43
N ARG A 187 -3.91 11.23 -1.01
CA ARG A 187 -3.38 12.42 -0.34
C ARG A 187 -2.83 13.46 -1.32
N PHE A 188 -2.10 13.02 -2.34
CA PHE A 188 -1.42 13.90 -3.30
C PHE A 188 -2.22 14.13 -4.58
N ASP A 189 -3.41 13.52 -4.71
CA ASP A 189 -4.31 13.76 -5.82
C ASP A 189 -4.97 15.12 -5.65
N HIS A 190 -4.51 16.12 -6.40
CA HIS A 190 -4.93 17.51 -6.30
C HIS A 190 -6.42 17.76 -6.61
N ASN A 191 -7.09 16.78 -7.23
CA ASN A 191 -8.53 16.84 -7.53
C ASN A 191 -9.41 16.30 -6.39
N ALA A 192 -8.83 15.68 -5.36
CA ALA A 192 -9.55 15.26 -4.18
C ALA A 192 -9.54 16.39 -3.15
N SER A 193 -10.71 16.97 -2.86
CA SER A 193 -10.87 17.95 -1.78
C SER A 193 -10.17 17.47 -0.50
N PRO A 194 -9.27 18.27 0.10
CA PRO A 194 -8.47 17.82 1.24
C PRO A 194 -9.36 17.62 2.45
N LYS A 195 -9.82 16.39 2.68
CA LYS A 195 -10.37 16.05 4.00
C LYS A 195 -9.22 16.09 4.99
N ARG A 196 -9.19 17.14 5.81
CA ARG A 196 -8.23 17.33 6.91
C ARG A 196 -8.13 16.06 7.75
N TRP A 197 -6.96 15.42 7.68
CA TRP A 197 -6.58 14.43 8.66
C TRP A 197 -6.04 15.15 9.89
N PRO A 198 -6.30 14.67 11.11
CA PRO A 198 -5.74 15.30 12.30
C PRO A 198 -4.22 15.25 12.24
N SER A 199 -3.61 16.42 12.27
CA SER A 199 -2.15 16.59 12.30
C SER A 199 -1.63 16.20 13.68
N HIS A 200 -1.06 15.02 13.82
CA HIS A 200 -0.23 14.68 14.97
C HIS A 200 1.24 14.93 14.62
N SER A 201 1.88 15.80 15.38
CA SER A 201 3.24 16.27 15.21
C SER A 201 4.27 15.13 15.28
N LEU A 202 5.18 15.07 14.31
CA LEU A 202 6.35 14.17 14.23
C LEU A 202 7.23 14.18 15.49
N ALA A 203 7.23 15.29 16.24
CA ALA A 203 8.04 15.46 17.45
C ALA A 203 7.67 14.47 18.57
N ASN A 204 6.50 13.86 18.54
CA ASN A 204 6.06 12.93 19.59
C ASN A 204 6.43 11.46 19.31
N LEU A 205 6.78 11.10 18.07
CA LEU A 205 7.17 9.74 17.71
C LEU A 205 8.62 9.42 18.10
N SER A 206 9.54 10.34 17.85
CA SER A 206 10.95 10.17 18.24
C SER A 206 11.16 10.06 19.75
N LYS A 207 10.26 10.64 20.56
CA LYS A 207 10.31 10.53 22.02
C LYS A 207 9.73 9.22 22.56
N ARG A 208 8.82 8.56 21.83
CA ARG A 208 8.18 7.31 22.30
C ARG A 208 8.99 6.07 21.94
N LEU A 209 9.62 6.05 20.76
CA LEU A 209 10.46 4.93 20.32
C LEU A 209 11.73 4.78 21.20
N ARG A 210 12.26 5.87 21.73
CA ARG A 210 13.38 5.82 22.70
C ARG A 210 13.02 5.25 24.08
N ARG A 211 11.74 4.99 24.37
CA ARG A 211 11.28 4.45 25.66
C ARG A 211 10.95 2.96 25.64
N SER A 212 11.00 2.31 24.49
CA SER A 212 10.74 0.87 24.35
C SER A 212 12.01 0.01 24.34
N THR A 213 13.18 0.63 24.48
CA THR A 213 14.47 -0.07 24.58
C THR A 213 15.02 0.09 26.02
N ILE A 214 14.40 -0.58 26.99
CA ILE A 214 15.00 -0.99 28.25
C ILE A 214 14.43 -2.36 28.62
#